data_e571b1962186fbac7fe3c985f4b7674e
#
_entry.id   e571b1962186fbac7fe3c985f4b7674e
#
_cell.length_a   1.000
_cell.length_b   1.000
_cell.length_c   1.000
_cell.angle_alpha   90.00
_cell.angle_beta   90.00
_cell.angle_gamma   90.00
#
_symmetry.space_group_name_H-M   'P 1'
#
loop_
_entity.id
_entity.type
_entity.pdbx_description
1 polymer ?
#
loop_
_entity_poly.entity_id
_entity_poly.type
_entity_poly.pdbx_seq_one_letter_code
_entity_poly.pdbx_strand_id
1 'polypeptide(L)'
;MPDGMPSSISAYLIKTNGKNILFDAGLGQKANGQLLNELSKVGITPEQVDYVYITHFHGDHIGGMLTPEGEKVFTKAEVYVSRLEKESDLGKGEQAVKMLEKYADKLHIFNFGDRLPEDVLAIDAVGHTPGHTAFQKGNLLIVGDLMHAMALQLPHPEYCANFDGDKEKAVASRKRILEYAKQNGLIMSGMHLPY
;
A
#
# COMPACT_ATOMS: atom_id res chain seq x y z
N MET A 1 11.36 18.55 16.93
CA MET A 1 12.05 19.16 15.78
C MET A 1 11.16 20.27 15.25
N PRO A 2 11.65 21.52 15.10
CA PRO A 2 10.82 22.66 14.65
C PRO A 2 10.26 22.44 13.23
N ASP A 3 10.97 21.69 12.40
CA ASP A 3 10.64 21.52 10.98
C ASP A 3 9.93 20.19 10.67
N GLY A 4 9.45 19.46 11.68
CA GLY A 4 8.86 18.13 11.52
C GLY A 4 9.89 17.03 11.24
N MET A 5 9.39 15.82 10.95
CA MET A 5 10.24 14.71 10.49
C MET A 5 10.11 14.55 8.97
N PRO A 6 11.22 14.24 8.26
CA PRO A 6 11.12 13.89 6.85
C PRO A 6 10.17 12.69 6.66
N SER A 7 9.25 12.81 5.73
CA SER A 7 8.32 11.73 5.35
C SER A 7 8.32 11.60 3.83
N SER A 8 8.13 10.39 3.36
CA SER A 8 7.91 10.08 1.93
C SER A 8 6.47 9.62 1.73
N ILE A 9 6.02 9.63 0.48
CA ILE A 9 4.84 8.90 0.02
C ILE A 9 5.32 8.05 -1.14
N SER A 10 5.50 6.77 -0.87
CA SER A 10 6.15 5.84 -1.79
C SER A 10 5.16 4.82 -2.34
N ALA A 11 5.37 4.41 -3.58
CA ALA A 11 4.80 3.20 -4.17
C ALA A 11 5.97 2.31 -4.60
N TYR A 12 5.78 1.00 -4.61
CA TYR A 12 6.86 0.07 -4.92
C TYR A 12 6.55 -0.73 -6.18
N LEU A 13 7.49 -0.74 -7.13
CA LEU A 13 7.41 -1.55 -8.33
C LEU A 13 8.36 -2.74 -8.22
N ILE A 14 7.83 -3.96 -8.38
CA ILE A 14 8.62 -5.19 -8.51
C ILE A 14 8.48 -5.74 -9.91
N LYS A 15 9.63 -6.03 -10.55
CA LYS A 15 9.68 -6.78 -11.81
C LYS A 15 10.04 -8.23 -11.53
N THR A 16 9.20 -9.17 -11.91
CA THR A 16 9.39 -10.61 -11.67
C THR A 16 8.69 -11.43 -12.73
N ASN A 17 9.31 -12.51 -13.20
CA ASN A 17 8.72 -13.45 -14.19
C ASN A 17 8.09 -12.76 -15.41
N GLY A 18 8.63 -11.64 -15.87
CA GLY A 18 8.07 -10.85 -16.98
C GLY A 18 6.82 -10.04 -16.60
N LYS A 19 6.48 -9.94 -15.31
CA LYS A 19 5.38 -9.17 -14.76
C LYS A 19 5.85 -7.93 -14.02
N ASN A 20 5.06 -6.87 -14.07
CA ASN A 20 5.23 -5.63 -13.31
C ASN A 20 4.15 -5.56 -12.23
N ILE A 21 4.58 -5.60 -10.97
CA ILE A 21 3.71 -5.57 -9.79
C ILE A 21 3.89 -4.23 -9.10
N LEU A 22 2.82 -3.49 -8.93
CA LEU A 22 2.81 -2.22 -8.21
C LEU A 22 2.12 -2.41 -6.84
N PHE A 23 2.74 -1.89 -5.80
CA PHE A 23 2.17 -1.80 -4.45
C PHE A 23 1.84 -0.33 -4.17
N ASP A 24 0.55 -0.03 -4.05
CA ASP A 24 -0.07 1.29 -3.98
C ASP A 24 0.20 2.19 -5.20
N ALA A 25 -0.52 3.30 -5.29
CA ALA A 25 -0.46 4.22 -6.42
C ALA A 25 -0.11 5.67 -6.05
N GLY A 26 0.19 5.93 -4.78
CA GLY A 26 0.55 7.27 -4.32
C GLY A 26 -0.58 8.29 -4.40
N LEU A 27 -0.21 9.56 -4.29
CA LEU A 27 -1.15 10.71 -4.24
C LEU A 27 -1.94 10.98 -5.54
N GLY A 28 -1.40 10.54 -6.67
CA GLY A 28 -1.95 10.88 -7.99
C GLY A 28 -1.63 12.30 -8.47
N GLN A 29 -1.99 12.58 -9.73
CA GLN A 29 -1.62 13.82 -10.42
C GLN A 29 -2.25 15.08 -9.80
N LYS A 30 -3.49 15.00 -9.29
CA LYS A 30 -4.17 16.13 -8.63
C LYS A 30 -3.40 16.69 -7.42
N ALA A 31 -2.64 15.83 -6.75
CA ALA A 31 -1.84 16.18 -5.59
C ALA A 31 -0.33 16.17 -5.88
N ASN A 32 0.05 16.35 -7.14
CA ASN A 32 1.44 16.37 -7.61
C ASN A 32 2.21 15.05 -7.35
N GLY A 33 1.52 13.91 -7.31
CA GLY A 33 2.14 12.60 -7.22
C GLY A 33 3.08 12.33 -8.39
N GLN A 34 4.23 11.73 -8.11
CA GLN A 34 5.31 11.54 -9.07
C GLN A 34 5.37 10.14 -9.68
N LEU A 35 4.46 9.23 -9.29
CA LEU A 35 4.53 7.82 -9.69
C LEU A 35 4.69 7.61 -11.20
N LEU A 36 3.91 8.31 -12.03
CA LEU A 36 3.98 8.16 -13.49
C LEU A 36 5.33 8.62 -14.05
N ASN A 37 5.89 9.69 -13.49
CA ASN A 37 7.22 10.16 -13.87
C ASN A 37 8.31 9.14 -13.47
N GLU A 38 8.19 8.55 -12.26
CA GLU A 38 9.15 7.56 -11.79
C GLU A 38 9.05 6.24 -12.57
N LEU A 39 7.85 5.78 -12.91
CA LEU A 39 7.65 4.63 -13.80
C LEU A 39 8.30 4.86 -15.17
N SER A 40 8.11 6.06 -15.75
CA SER A 40 8.72 6.43 -17.03
C SER A 40 10.26 6.38 -17.00
N LYS A 41 10.89 6.82 -15.89
CA LYS A 41 12.35 6.78 -15.73
C LYS A 41 12.92 5.35 -15.76
N VAL A 42 12.13 4.36 -15.34
CA VAL A 42 12.51 2.94 -15.40
C VAL A 42 11.95 2.21 -16.62
N GLY A 43 11.43 2.98 -17.60
CA GLY A 43 10.93 2.47 -18.88
C GLY A 43 9.63 1.69 -18.79
N ILE A 44 8.79 1.98 -17.80
CA ILE A 44 7.47 1.34 -17.61
C ILE A 44 6.38 2.37 -17.86
N THR A 45 5.40 2.01 -18.72
CA THR A 45 4.16 2.76 -18.87
C THR A 45 3.07 2.19 -17.94
N PRO A 46 2.03 2.97 -17.61
CA PRO A 46 0.92 2.47 -16.78
C PRO A 46 0.25 1.21 -17.36
N GLU A 47 0.17 1.09 -18.69
CA GLU A 47 -0.43 -0.07 -19.37
C GLU A 47 0.43 -1.34 -19.28
N GLN A 48 1.68 -1.20 -18.84
CA GLN A 48 2.59 -2.34 -18.62
C GLN A 48 2.56 -2.87 -17.19
N VAL A 49 1.79 -2.22 -16.30
CA VAL A 49 1.55 -2.75 -14.95
C VAL A 49 0.53 -3.89 -15.05
N ASP A 50 0.92 -5.09 -14.60
CA ASP A 50 0.08 -6.29 -14.64
C ASP A 50 -0.80 -6.42 -13.39
N TYR A 51 -0.26 -6.08 -12.22
CA TYR A 51 -0.94 -6.20 -10.93
C TYR A 51 -0.76 -4.94 -10.09
N VAL A 52 -1.83 -4.49 -9.43
CA VAL A 52 -1.78 -3.46 -8.39
C VAL A 52 -2.32 -4.07 -7.10
N TYR A 53 -1.49 -4.12 -6.07
CA TYR A 53 -1.85 -4.55 -4.72
C TYR A 53 -2.00 -3.32 -3.84
N ILE A 54 -3.20 -3.09 -3.30
CA ILE A 54 -3.52 -1.94 -2.46
C ILE A 54 -3.41 -2.32 -0.98
N THR A 55 -2.58 -1.61 -0.24
CA THR A 55 -2.41 -1.83 1.20
C THR A 55 -3.64 -1.37 1.98
N HIS A 56 -4.17 -0.19 1.64
CA HIS A 56 -5.37 0.41 2.24
C HIS A 56 -5.88 1.59 1.41
N PHE A 57 -7.02 2.20 1.78
CA PHE A 57 -7.72 3.17 0.94
C PHE A 57 -7.51 4.64 1.32
N HIS A 58 -6.45 5.01 2.01
CA HIS A 58 -6.12 6.43 2.15
C HIS A 58 -5.72 7.04 0.80
N GLY A 59 -5.95 8.34 0.65
CA GLY A 59 -5.82 9.05 -0.62
C GLY A 59 -4.40 9.05 -1.20
N ASP A 60 -3.40 8.97 -0.36
CA ASP A 60 -1.98 8.89 -0.74
C ASP A 60 -1.53 7.46 -1.12
N HIS A 61 -2.44 6.48 -1.08
CA HIS A 61 -2.23 5.10 -1.56
C HIS A 61 -3.04 4.79 -2.80
N ILE A 62 -4.26 5.34 -2.92
CA ILE A 62 -5.14 5.09 -4.07
C ILE A 62 -5.29 6.29 -5.01
N GLY A 63 -4.71 7.44 -4.69
CA GLY A 63 -4.86 8.69 -5.46
C GLY A 63 -4.40 8.59 -6.91
N GLY A 64 -3.38 7.79 -7.17
CA GLY A 64 -2.85 7.56 -8.51
C GLY A 64 -3.57 6.49 -9.33
N MET A 65 -4.63 5.87 -8.80
CA MET A 65 -5.41 4.87 -9.53
C MET A 65 -6.27 5.48 -10.65
N LEU A 66 -6.72 6.71 -10.48
CA LEU A 66 -7.53 7.43 -11.47
C LEU A 66 -6.85 8.71 -11.93
N THR A 67 -7.09 9.08 -13.20
CA THR A 67 -6.69 10.37 -13.75
C THR A 67 -7.49 11.52 -13.11
N PRO A 68 -7.09 12.79 -13.30
CA PRO A 68 -7.91 13.93 -12.87
C PRO A 68 -9.35 13.92 -13.41
N GLU A 69 -9.58 13.33 -14.58
CA GLU A 69 -10.87 13.19 -15.23
C GLU A 69 -11.67 11.98 -14.72
N GLY A 70 -11.04 11.13 -13.87
CA GLY A 70 -11.67 9.96 -13.28
C GLY A 70 -11.58 8.68 -14.12
N GLU A 71 -10.64 8.61 -15.09
CA GLU A 71 -10.40 7.42 -15.88
C GLU A 71 -9.31 6.53 -15.25
N LYS A 72 -9.28 5.22 -15.61
CA LYS A 72 -8.26 4.29 -15.13
C LYS A 72 -6.86 4.72 -15.56
N VAL A 73 -5.91 4.79 -14.63
CA VAL A 73 -4.49 4.96 -14.94
C VAL A 73 -3.88 3.64 -15.40
N PHE A 74 -4.08 2.57 -14.65
CA PHE A 74 -3.53 1.24 -14.95
C PHE A 74 -4.56 0.38 -15.67
N THR A 75 -4.77 0.65 -16.96
CA THR A 75 -5.89 0.11 -17.75
C THR A 75 -5.86 -1.42 -17.93
N LYS A 76 -4.69 -2.04 -17.83
CA LYS A 76 -4.52 -3.49 -17.99
C LYS A 76 -4.36 -4.24 -16.67
N ALA A 77 -4.06 -3.53 -15.58
CA ALA A 77 -3.74 -4.13 -14.31
C ALA A 77 -4.96 -4.82 -13.65
N GLU A 78 -4.74 -6.00 -13.12
CA GLU A 78 -5.63 -6.64 -12.16
C GLU A 78 -5.39 -6.00 -10.78
N VAL A 79 -6.45 -5.56 -10.09
CA VAL A 79 -6.38 -4.78 -8.83
C VAL A 79 -6.84 -5.64 -7.67
N TYR A 80 -6.02 -5.72 -6.63
CA TYR A 80 -6.27 -6.55 -5.46
C TYR A 80 -6.44 -5.69 -4.22
N VAL A 81 -7.55 -5.88 -3.52
CA VAL A 81 -7.90 -5.16 -2.28
C VAL A 81 -8.40 -6.12 -1.21
N SER A 82 -8.12 -5.84 0.05
CA SER A 82 -8.63 -6.69 1.12
C SER A 82 -10.13 -6.54 1.30
N ARG A 83 -10.80 -7.63 1.68
CA ARG A 83 -12.23 -7.62 1.98
C ARG A 83 -12.57 -6.62 3.08
N LEU A 84 -11.80 -6.63 4.16
CA LEU A 84 -12.06 -5.75 5.30
C LEU A 84 -11.88 -4.27 4.95
N GLU A 85 -10.91 -3.93 4.09
CA GLU A 85 -10.75 -2.56 3.64
C GLU A 85 -11.93 -2.11 2.77
N LYS A 86 -12.35 -2.95 1.81
CA LYS A 86 -13.51 -2.67 0.96
C LYS A 86 -14.80 -2.49 1.75
N GLU A 87 -15.01 -3.28 2.81
CA GLU A 87 -16.22 -3.25 3.64
C GLU A 87 -16.18 -2.14 4.71
N SER A 88 -15.02 -1.52 4.94
CA SER A 88 -14.83 -0.43 5.91
C SER A 88 -15.51 0.86 5.49
N ASP A 89 -15.51 1.85 6.37
CA ASP A 89 -16.00 3.20 6.04
C ASP A 89 -15.10 3.90 5.01
N LEU A 90 -13.80 3.57 4.97
CA LEU A 90 -12.91 4.04 3.90
C LEU A 90 -13.31 3.48 2.54
N GLY A 91 -13.72 2.21 2.46
CA GLY A 91 -14.25 1.59 1.24
C GLY A 91 -15.55 2.21 0.74
N LYS A 92 -16.29 2.89 1.61
CA LYS A 92 -17.50 3.67 1.28
C LYS A 92 -17.20 5.14 0.97
N GLY A 93 -15.97 5.59 1.16
CA GLY A 93 -15.52 6.95 0.83
C GLY A 93 -15.56 7.22 -0.68
N GLU A 94 -15.85 8.44 -1.07
CA GLU A 94 -16.06 8.82 -2.49
C GLU A 94 -14.92 8.38 -3.41
N GLN A 95 -13.67 8.57 -2.98
CA GLN A 95 -12.48 8.22 -3.79
C GLN A 95 -12.36 6.71 -3.97
N ALA A 96 -12.56 5.93 -2.91
CA ALA A 96 -12.52 4.48 -2.96
C ALA A 96 -13.66 3.92 -3.81
N VAL A 97 -14.89 4.42 -3.63
CA VAL A 97 -16.06 4.00 -4.42
C VAL A 97 -15.81 4.22 -5.91
N LYS A 98 -15.36 5.42 -6.31
CA LYS A 98 -15.03 5.71 -7.72
C LYS A 98 -13.97 4.77 -8.29
N MET A 99 -12.91 4.50 -7.51
CA MET A 99 -11.87 3.57 -7.91
C MET A 99 -12.43 2.15 -8.07
N LEU A 100 -13.18 1.65 -7.08
CA LEU A 100 -13.75 0.30 -7.10
C LEU A 100 -14.72 0.12 -8.26
N GLU A 101 -15.57 1.11 -8.55
CA GLU A 101 -16.49 1.09 -9.70
C GLU A 101 -15.75 1.07 -11.04
N LYS A 102 -14.73 1.93 -11.19
CA LYS A 102 -13.94 2.01 -12.41
C LYS A 102 -13.18 0.71 -12.68
N TYR A 103 -12.63 0.07 -11.67
CA TYR A 103 -11.89 -1.19 -11.81
C TYR A 103 -12.74 -2.45 -11.62
N ALA A 104 -14.07 -2.36 -11.55
CA ALA A 104 -14.96 -3.49 -11.23
C ALA A 104 -14.75 -4.74 -12.12
N ASP A 105 -14.34 -4.55 -13.39
CA ASP A 105 -14.04 -5.62 -14.35
C ASP A 105 -12.70 -6.34 -14.08
N LYS A 106 -11.83 -5.78 -13.22
CA LYS A 106 -10.47 -6.24 -12.91
C LYS A 106 -10.18 -6.26 -11.41
N LEU A 107 -11.23 -6.15 -10.59
CA LEU A 107 -11.12 -6.09 -9.14
C LEU A 107 -11.19 -7.47 -8.52
N HIS A 108 -10.20 -7.79 -7.70
CA HIS A 108 -10.12 -9.03 -6.92
C HIS A 108 -10.11 -8.72 -5.43
N ILE A 109 -10.94 -9.43 -4.70
CA ILE A 109 -11.07 -9.31 -3.25
C ILE A 109 -10.33 -10.48 -2.59
N PHE A 110 -9.39 -10.17 -1.70
CA PHE A 110 -8.65 -11.19 -0.96
C PHE A 110 -8.93 -11.13 0.56
N ASN A 111 -8.54 -12.19 1.25
CA ASN A 111 -8.50 -12.27 2.70
C ASN A 111 -7.04 -12.38 3.18
N PHE A 112 -6.78 -12.02 4.43
CA PHE A 112 -5.45 -12.22 5.02
C PHE A 112 -5.07 -13.70 5.01
N GLY A 113 -3.81 -13.97 4.68
CA GLY A 113 -3.27 -15.30 4.51
C GLY A 113 -3.36 -15.85 3.08
N ASP A 114 -4.12 -15.18 2.18
CA ASP A 114 -4.17 -15.60 0.79
C ASP A 114 -2.83 -15.39 0.07
N ARG A 115 -2.49 -16.32 -0.82
CA ARG A 115 -1.42 -16.15 -1.80
C ARG A 115 -1.99 -15.62 -3.09
N LEU A 116 -1.59 -14.41 -3.41
CA LEU A 116 -1.99 -13.68 -4.61
C LEU A 116 -1.07 -14.04 -5.78
N PRO A 117 -1.40 -13.65 -7.03
CA PRO A 117 -0.53 -13.86 -8.18
C PRO A 117 0.94 -13.47 -7.92
N GLU A 118 1.85 -14.15 -8.61
CA GLU A 118 3.30 -13.99 -8.44
C GLU A 118 3.80 -14.31 -7.03
N ASP A 119 3.09 -15.21 -6.32
CA ASP A 119 3.44 -15.69 -4.97
C ASP A 119 3.57 -14.57 -3.93
N VAL A 120 2.68 -13.57 -4.00
CA VAL A 120 2.59 -12.50 -3.01
C VAL A 120 1.67 -12.93 -1.87
N LEU A 121 2.18 -12.97 -0.64
CA LEU A 121 1.40 -13.29 0.55
C LEU A 121 0.78 -12.02 1.13
N ALA A 122 -0.55 -12.02 1.32
CA ALA A 122 -1.28 -10.95 1.99
C ALA A 122 -1.26 -11.17 3.51
N ILE A 123 -0.66 -10.26 4.26
CA ILE A 123 -0.47 -10.36 5.71
C ILE A 123 -1.34 -9.32 6.41
N ASP A 124 -2.07 -9.76 7.43
CA ASP A 124 -2.82 -8.89 8.32
C ASP A 124 -1.91 -7.83 8.97
N ALA A 125 -2.23 -6.54 8.77
CA ALA A 125 -1.54 -5.41 9.36
C ALA A 125 -2.54 -4.37 9.91
N VAL A 126 -3.72 -4.84 10.31
CA VAL A 126 -4.85 -3.99 10.74
C VAL A 126 -4.50 -3.05 11.91
N GLY A 127 -5.21 -1.92 11.95
CA GLY A 127 -5.10 -0.93 13.02
C GLY A 127 -4.92 0.48 12.49
N HIS A 128 -4.04 0.69 11.52
CA HIS A 128 -3.99 1.94 10.76
C HIS A 128 -5.32 2.15 10.03
N THR A 129 -5.74 1.16 9.25
CA THR A 129 -7.11 1.01 8.77
C THR A 129 -7.66 -0.38 9.10
N PRO A 130 -8.99 -0.62 8.99
CA PRO A 130 -9.59 -1.92 9.29
C PRO A 130 -9.11 -3.08 8.43
N GLY A 131 -8.71 -2.81 7.21
CA GLY A 131 -8.23 -3.81 6.25
C GLY A 131 -6.78 -3.62 5.81
N HIS A 132 -6.00 -2.80 6.53
CA HIS A 132 -4.60 -2.53 6.22
C HIS A 132 -3.82 -3.84 6.08
N THR A 133 -3.10 -3.98 4.96
CA THR A 133 -2.42 -5.19 4.54
C THR A 133 -0.94 -4.93 4.32
N ALA A 134 -0.08 -5.79 4.85
CA ALA A 134 1.30 -5.91 4.41
C ALA A 134 1.43 -7.02 3.36
N PHE A 135 2.35 -6.87 2.41
CA PHE A 135 2.56 -7.84 1.34
C PHE A 135 3.99 -8.39 1.38
N GLN A 136 4.13 -9.71 1.39
CA GLN A 136 5.44 -10.35 1.31
C GLN A 136 5.63 -11.00 -0.06
N LYS A 137 6.77 -10.70 -0.70
CA LYS A 137 7.25 -11.43 -1.88
C LYS A 137 8.72 -11.83 -1.68
N GLY A 138 8.96 -13.14 -1.58
CA GLY A 138 10.29 -13.63 -1.24
C GLY A 138 10.77 -13.07 0.11
N ASN A 139 11.92 -12.40 0.10
CA ASN A 139 12.48 -11.75 1.30
C ASN A 139 12.08 -10.28 1.46
N LEU A 140 11.28 -9.72 0.57
CA LEU A 140 10.78 -8.34 0.66
C LEU A 140 9.41 -8.32 1.34
N LEU A 141 9.24 -7.40 2.30
CA LEU A 141 7.99 -7.14 3.02
C LEU A 141 7.59 -5.68 2.83
N ILE A 142 6.56 -5.43 2.03
CA ILE A 142 5.94 -4.11 1.85
C ILE A 142 4.93 -3.94 2.98
N VAL A 143 5.17 -3.00 3.89
CA VAL A 143 4.42 -2.89 5.15
C VAL A 143 3.37 -1.78 5.18
N GLY A 144 3.16 -1.08 4.06
CA GLY A 144 2.21 0.04 4.00
C GLY A 144 2.51 1.08 5.07
N ASP A 145 1.49 1.46 5.80
CA ASP A 145 1.52 2.45 6.88
C ASP A 145 1.65 1.84 8.27
N LEU A 146 2.42 0.77 8.36
CA LEU A 146 2.77 0.16 9.65
C LEU A 146 3.50 1.14 10.58
N MET A 147 4.32 2.03 9.98
CA MET A 147 5.08 3.09 10.65
C MET A 147 5.16 4.32 9.75
N HIS A 148 5.15 5.52 10.38
CA HIS A 148 5.29 6.82 9.72
C HIS A 148 6.56 7.55 10.13
N ALA A 149 7.19 7.12 11.22
CA ALA A 149 8.35 7.72 11.82
C ALA A 149 9.30 6.63 12.31
N MET A 150 10.05 6.03 11.37
CA MET A 150 10.90 4.86 11.65
C MET A 150 11.84 5.10 12.83
N ALA A 151 12.54 6.25 12.88
CA ALA A 151 13.49 6.57 13.95
C ALA A 151 12.85 6.59 15.34
N LEU A 152 11.54 6.84 15.43
CA LEU A 152 10.79 6.88 16.68
C LEU A 152 10.08 5.54 16.94
N GLN A 153 9.37 5.01 15.94
CA GLN A 153 8.48 3.86 16.11
C GLN A 153 9.19 2.50 16.06
N LEU A 154 10.40 2.44 15.53
CA LEU A 154 11.18 1.20 15.56
C LEU A 154 11.69 0.88 16.97
N PRO A 155 12.32 1.81 17.72
CA PRO A 155 12.69 1.58 19.13
C PRO A 155 11.48 1.63 20.07
N HIS A 156 10.38 2.31 19.70
CA HIS A 156 9.18 2.52 20.50
C HIS A 156 7.92 2.13 19.70
N PRO A 157 7.71 0.84 19.42
CA PRO A 157 6.60 0.38 18.59
C PRO A 157 5.21 0.65 19.19
N GLU A 158 5.13 1.05 20.45
CA GLU A 158 3.91 1.49 21.15
C GLU A 158 3.44 2.88 20.74
N TYR A 159 4.26 3.70 20.07
CA TYR A 159 3.84 5.03 19.63
C TYR A 159 3.00 4.96 18.37
N CYS A 160 1.86 5.66 18.39
CA CYS A 160 0.91 5.71 17.30
C CYS A 160 0.92 7.06 16.58
N ALA A 161 0.63 7.05 15.29
CA ALA A 161 0.25 8.24 14.57
C ALA A 161 -1.17 8.67 14.95
N ASN A 162 -1.50 9.96 14.79
CA ASN A 162 -2.84 10.44 15.09
C ASN A 162 -3.91 9.90 14.13
N PHE A 163 -3.50 9.45 12.96
CA PHE A 163 -4.33 8.87 11.93
C PHE A 163 -4.39 7.34 11.97
N ASP A 164 -3.81 6.67 12.98
CA ASP A 164 -4.08 5.26 13.26
C ASP A 164 -5.53 5.14 13.81
N GLY A 165 -6.39 4.47 13.04
CA GLY A 165 -7.83 4.38 13.34
C GLY A 165 -8.12 3.57 14.61
N ASP A 166 -7.37 2.47 14.83
CA ASP A 166 -7.41 1.64 16.04
C ASP A 166 -5.97 1.50 16.57
N LYS A 167 -5.62 2.35 17.52
CA LYS A 167 -4.25 2.46 18.04
C LYS A 167 -3.77 1.17 18.69
N GLU A 168 -4.64 0.44 19.39
CA GLU A 168 -4.27 -0.81 20.05
C GLU A 168 -3.92 -1.88 19.01
N LYS A 169 -4.74 -2.03 17.98
CA LYS A 169 -4.47 -2.96 16.87
C LYS A 169 -3.26 -2.53 16.05
N ALA A 170 -3.07 -1.23 15.79
CA ALA A 170 -1.89 -0.73 15.09
C ALA A 170 -0.59 -1.09 15.81
N VAL A 171 -0.54 -0.91 17.15
CA VAL A 171 0.59 -1.32 17.98
C VAL A 171 0.79 -2.84 17.94
N ALA A 172 -0.28 -3.62 18.09
CA ALA A 172 -0.21 -5.08 18.07
C ALA A 172 0.31 -5.61 16.70
N SER A 173 -0.23 -5.08 15.60
CA SER A 173 0.23 -5.43 14.24
C SER A 173 1.68 -5.02 14.03
N ARG A 174 2.08 -3.82 14.45
CA ARG A 174 3.47 -3.34 14.33
C ARG A 174 4.43 -4.28 15.05
N LYS A 175 4.18 -4.59 16.32
CA LYS A 175 5.03 -5.50 17.11
C LYS A 175 5.14 -6.88 16.47
N ARG A 176 4.01 -7.45 16.04
CA ARG A 176 3.94 -8.77 15.40
C ARG A 176 4.70 -8.79 14.08
N ILE A 177 4.52 -7.78 13.23
CA ILE A 177 5.16 -7.72 11.91
C ILE A 177 6.67 -7.43 12.02
N LEU A 178 7.10 -6.59 12.96
CA LEU A 178 8.52 -6.37 13.23
C LEU A 178 9.22 -7.66 13.69
N GLU A 179 8.59 -8.41 14.59
CA GLU A 179 9.13 -9.70 15.04
C GLU A 179 9.13 -10.74 13.92
N TYR A 180 8.06 -10.82 13.13
CA TYR A 180 7.99 -11.69 11.95
C TYR A 180 9.10 -11.37 10.93
N ALA A 181 9.32 -10.10 10.62
CA ALA A 181 10.37 -9.67 9.70
C ALA A 181 11.77 -10.05 10.21
N LYS A 182 12.02 -9.84 11.51
CA LYS A 182 13.28 -10.22 12.17
C LYS A 182 13.53 -11.73 12.13
N GLN A 183 12.53 -12.53 12.51
CA GLN A 183 12.65 -14.00 12.54
C GLN A 183 12.89 -14.61 11.17
N ASN A 184 12.34 -14.00 10.11
CA ASN A 184 12.45 -14.49 8.74
C ASN A 184 13.52 -13.76 7.90
N GLY A 185 14.27 -12.84 8.48
CA GLY A 185 15.33 -12.09 7.78
C GLY A 185 14.78 -11.24 6.61
N LEU A 186 13.59 -10.65 6.78
CA LEU A 186 12.92 -9.90 5.70
C LEU A 186 13.43 -8.46 5.64
N ILE A 187 13.49 -7.93 4.42
CA ILE A 187 13.73 -6.52 4.14
C ILE A 187 12.39 -5.81 4.12
N MET A 188 12.21 -4.83 5.01
CA MET A 188 10.97 -4.07 5.12
C MET A 188 11.03 -2.78 4.31
N SER A 189 9.94 -2.47 3.61
CA SER A 189 9.72 -1.21 2.89
C SER A 189 8.32 -0.69 3.20
N GLY A 190 8.20 0.55 3.66
CA GLY A 190 6.93 1.19 4.01
C GLY A 190 6.74 2.50 3.25
N MET A 191 5.48 2.91 3.05
CA MET A 191 5.15 4.03 2.18
C MET A 191 5.63 5.38 2.73
N HIS A 192 5.74 5.50 4.06
CA HIS A 192 6.24 6.71 4.73
C HIS A 192 7.64 6.54 5.34
N LEU A 193 8.32 5.46 5.05
CA LEU A 193 9.66 5.20 5.56
C LEU A 193 10.74 5.82 4.64
N PRO A 194 11.85 6.31 5.19
CA PRO A 194 12.98 6.79 4.38
C PRO A 194 13.62 5.61 3.64
N TYR A 195 14.26 5.92 2.51
CA TYR A 195 15.03 4.98 1.70
C TYR A 195 16.36 4.63 2.37
#